data_93104fb16a472718e2d72e5be9690724
#
_entry.id   93104fb16a472718e2d72e5be9690724
#
_cell.length_a   1.000
_cell.length_b   1.000
_cell.length_c   1.000
_cell.angle_alpha   90.00
_cell.angle_beta   90.00
_cell.angle_gamma   90.00
#
_symmetry.space_group_name_H-M   'P 1'
#
loop_
_entity.id
_entity.type
_entity.pdbx_description
1 polymer ?
#
loop_
_entity_poly.entity_id
_entity_poly.type
_entity_poly.pdbx_seq_one_letter_code
_entity_poly.pdbx_strand_id
1 'polypeptide(L)'
;MRRLVIVPPVPALLPRYASLHDPVAELRASATGVVRAMTADADAVAIVGQDPFAEPVARALLDAAGFSGRIEPEADVVLVMANGSAKRSEKAPGHLDERAFDFDDVVDLAIRSGDGRRLAALDADLGAELWASGIGVLADLGDTLGGPWRVSVPYADAPYGVLWWVAAWVRD
;
A
#
# COMPACT_ATOMS: atom_id res chain seq x y z
N MET A 1 -6.20 -12.42 10.86
CA MET A 1 -5.31 -11.32 10.46
C MET A 1 -5.06 -10.43 11.67
N ARG A 2 -3.78 -10.15 11.98
CA ARG A 2 -3.33 -9.30 13.09
C ARG A 2 -2.48 -8.13 12.64
N ARG A 3 -1.94 -8.19 11.42
CA ARG A 3 -1.09 -7.16 10.84
C ARG A 3 -1.50 -6.91 9.40
N LEU A 4 -1.61 -5.65 9.04
CA LEU A 4 -1.88 -5.20 7.68
C LEU A 4 -0.76 -4.24 7.29
N VAL A 5 -0.19 -4.44 6.12
CA VAL A 5 0.83 -3.57 5.54
C VAL A 5 0.30 -3.04 4.21
N ILE A 6 0.27 -1.73 4.04
CA ILE A 6 -0.12 -1.10 2.78
C ILE A 6 1.16 -0.56 2.13
N VAL A 7 1.44 -0.99 0.90
CA VAL A 7 2.59 -0.53 0.10
C VAL A 7 2.18 -0.35 -1.36
N PRO A 8 2.76 0.62 -2.09
CA PRO A 8 2.36 0.85 -3.47
C PRO A 8 2.94 -0.22 -4.41
N PRO A 9 2.16 -0.71 -5.40
CA PRO A 9 2.61 -1.69 -6.40
C PRO A 9 3.42 -1.02 -7.52
N VAL A 10 4.42 -0.20 -7.17
CA VAL A 10 5.15 0.59 -8.16
C VAL A 10 6.38 -0.15 -8.66
N PRO A 11 6.59 -0.26 -10.00
CA PRO A 11 7.72 -0.99 -10.58
C PRO A 11 9.08 -0.48 -10.11
N ALA A 12 9.19 0.81 -9.75
CA ALA A 12 10.42 1.40 -9.24
C ALA A 12 10.95 0.72 -7.96
N LEU A 13 10.11 0.00 -7.22
CA LEU A 13 10.53 -0.80 -6.07
C LEU A 13 11.21 -2.13 -6.44
N LEU A 14 11.09 -2.58 -7.70
CA LEU A 14 11.76 -3.80 -8.15
C LEU A 14 13.28 -3.60 -8.23
N PRO A 15 14.10 -4.61 -7.87
CA PRO A 15 15.56 -4.53 -7.87
C PRO A 15 16.17 -4.09 -9.21
N ARG A 16 15.55 -4.49 -10.33
CA ARG A 16 16.04 -4.14 -11.69
C ARG A 16 16.00 -2.64 -12.01
N TYR A 17 15.26 -1.85 -11.22
CA TYR A 17 15.21 -0.39 -11.37
C TYR A 17 16.04 0.34 -10.31
N ALA A 18 16.66 -0.39 -9.37
CA ALA A 18 17.60 0.21 -8.45
C ALA A 18 18.84 0.71 -9.21
N SER A 19 19.22 1.97 -9.00
CA SER A 19 20.36 2.60 -9.65
C SER A 19 21.20 3.35 -8.61
N LEU A 20 22.38 3.86 -9.02
CA LEU A 20 23.22 4.70 -8.16
C LEU A 20 22.50 5.96 -7.67
N HIS A 21 21.55 6.46 -8.44
CA HIS A 21 20.59 7.48 -8.04
C HIS A 21 19.20 6.85 -8.00
N ASP A 22 18.83 6.29 -6.84
CA ASP A 22 17.51 5.74 -6.64
C ASP A 22 16.49 6.85 -6.37
N PRO A 23 15.61 7.17 -7.34
CA PRO A 23 14.64 8.26 -7.19
C PRO A 23 13.54 7.95 -6.17
N VAL A 24 13.47 6.73 -5.68
CA VAL A 24 12.49 6.25 -4.69
C VAL A 24 13.18 5.64 -3.46
N ALA A 25 14.39 6.09 -3.15
CA ALA A 25 15.21 5.54 -2.05
C ALA A 25 14.48 5.59 -0.71
N GLU A 26 13.81 6.70 -0.40
CA GLU A 26 13.05 6.87 0.85
C GLU A 26 11.84 5.92 0.90
N LEU A 27 11.05 5.86 -0.18
CA LEU A 27 9.95 4.90 -0.30
C LEU A 27 10.44 3.46 -0.13
N ARG A 28 11.54 3.09 -0.80
CA ARG A 28 12.13 1.75 -0.74
C ARG A 28 12.59 1.39 0.68
N ALA A 29 13.30 2.32 1.33
CA ALA A 29 13.77 2.13 2.70
C ALA A 29 12.59 1.95 3.66
N SER A 30 11.57 2.81 3.54
CA SER A 30 10.36 2.78 4.35
C SER A 30 9.59 1.47 4.15
N ALA A 31 9.32 1.09 2.88
CA ALA A 31 8.59 -0.13 2.56
C ALA A 31 9.32 -1.39 3.05
N THR A 32 10.63 -1.50 2.77
CA THR A 32 11.43 -2.64 3.24
C THR A 32 11.50 -2.72 4.77
N GLY A 33 11.65 -1.56 5.43
CA GLY A 33 11.69 -1.47 6.90
C GLY A 33 10.38 -1.92 7.54
N VAL A 34 9.25 -1.46 7.04
CA VAL A 34 7.92 -1.87 7.52
C VAL A 34 7.66 -3.35 7.26
N VAL A 35 7.90 -3.83 6.04
CA VAL A 35 7.72 -5.26 5.71
C VAL A 35 8.57 -6.12 6.64
N ARG A 36 9.85 -5.79 6.85
CA ARG A 36 10.74 -6.51 7.77
C ARG A 36 10.19 -6.55 9.19
N ALA A 37 9.77 -5.41 9.73
CA ALA A 37 9.24 -5.33 11.08
C ALA A 37 7.96 -6.15 11.26
N MET A 38 7.08 -6.12 10.23
CA MET A 38 5.79 -6.78 10.29
C MET A 38 5.85 -8.29 10.03
N THR A 39 6.92 -8.78 9.41
CA THR A 39 7.11 -10.20 9.08
C THR A 39 8.15 -10.90 9.95
N ALA A 40 8.78 -10.22 10.92
CA ALA A 40 9.92 -10.73 11.68
C ALA A 40 9.66 -12.07 12.42
N ASP A 41 8.43 -12.29 12.84
CA ASP A 41 7.96 -13.48 13.57
C ASP A 41 6.81 -14.19 12.84
N ALA A 42 6.64 -13.93 11.54
CA ALA A 42 5.57 -14.51 10.76
C ALA A 42 6.03 -15.75 9.98
N ASP A 43 5.25 -16.83 10.05
CA ASP A 43 5.47 -18.04 9.25
C ASP A 43 4.88 -17.93 7.84
N ALA A 44 3.88 -17.07 7.68
CA ALA A 44 3.19 -16.87 6.41
C ALA A 44 2.73 -15.41 6.23
N VAL A 45 2.60 -15.01 4.95
CA VAL A 45 2.10 -13.71 4.51
C VAL A 45 1.11 -13.91 3.38
N ALA A 46 -0.01 -13.19 3.42
CA ALA A 46 -0.90 -13.04 2.28
C ALA A 46 -0.54 -11.78 1.48
N ILE A 47 -0.60 -11.88 0.16
CA ILE A 47 -0.44 -10.75 -0.76
C ILE A 47 -1.77 -10.48 -1.42
N VAL A 48 -2.27 -9.26 -1.35
CA VAL A 48 -3.54 -8.84 -1.96
C VAL A 48 -3.33 -7.57 -2.79
N GLY A 49 -3.74 -7.62 -4.04
CA GLY A 49 -3.65 -6.50 -4.98
C GLY A 49 -4.17 -6.91 -6.34
N GLN A 50 -4.64 -5.92 -7.11
CA GLN A 50 -5.20 -6.14 -8.45
C GLN A 50 -4.27 -5.64 -9.57
N ASP A 51 -3.25 -4.86 -9.21
CA ASP A 51 -2.27 -4.34 -10.16
C ASP A 51 -1.33 -5.45 -10.65
N PRO A 52 -0.94 -5.49 -11.94
CA PRO A 52 0.02 -6.47 -12.47
C PRO A 52 1.37 -6.50 -11.75
N PHE A 53 1.77 -5.40 -11.12
CA PHE A 53 2.99 -5.30 -10.34
C PHE A 53 2.81 -5.63 -8.86
N ALA A 54 1.58 -5.89 -8.39
CA ALA A 54 1.31 -6.16 -6.99
C ALA A 54 2.15 -7.34 -6.46
N GLU A 55 2.02 -8.50 -7.05
CA GLU A 55 2.76 -9.68 -6.61
C GLU A 55 4.28 -9.58 -6.84
N PRO A 56 4.79 -9.13 -8.01
CA PRO A 56 6.22 -8.95 -8.21
C PRO A 56 6.87 -7.99 -7.21
N VAL A 57 6.23 -6.86 -6.91
CA VAL A 57 6.74 -5.87 -5.95
C VAL A 57 6.68 -6.40 -4.53
N ALA A 58 5.57 -7.04 -4.13
CA ALA A 58 5.44 -7.63 -2.80
C ALA A 58 6.52 -8.69 -2.55
N ARG A 59 6.77 -9.59 -3.51
CA ARG A 59 7.84 -10.60 -3.40
C ARG A 59 9.22 -9.95 -3.29
N ALA A 60 9.52 -8.94 -4.09
CA ALA A 60 10.79 -8.23 -4.01
C ALA A 60 11.00 -7.54 -2.65
N LEU A 61 9.93 -6.97 -2.06
CA LEU A 61 9.98 -6.39 -0.72
C LEU A 61 10.18 -7.45 0.37
N LEU A 62 9.51 -8.59 0.27
CA LEU A 62 9.68 -9.73 1.18
C LEU A 62 11.12 -10.26 1.14
N ASP A 63 11.67 -10.44 -0.06
CA ASP A 63 13.08 -10.88 -0.24
C ASP A 63 14.06 -9.86 0.37
N ALA A 64 13.86 -8.55 0.09
CA ALA A 64 14.68 -7.48 0.65
C ALA A 64 14.54 -7.35 2.18
N ALA A 65 13.39 -7.73 2.73
CA ALA A 65 13.13 -7.80 4.16
C ALA A 65 13.77 -9.02 4.84
N GLY A 66 14.19 -10.03 4.06
CA GLY A 66 14.74 -11.29 4.56
C GLY A 66 13.66 -12.28 5.01
N PHE A 67 12.43 -12.15 4.52
CA PHE A 67 11.35 -13.07 4.82
C PHE A 67 11.57 -14.41 4.11
N SER A 68 11.52 -15.51 4.85
CA SER A 68 11.70 -16.89 4.35
C SER A 68 10.49 -17.80 4.61
N GLY A 69 9.39 -17.22 5.08
CA GLY A 69 8.13 -17.94 5.32
C GLY A 69 7.36 -18.25 4.03
N ARG A 70 6.12 -18.69 4.19
CA ARG A 70 5.24 -19.05 3.08
C ARG A 70 4.38 -17.87 2.62
N ILE A 71 4.00 -17.88 1.35
CA ILE A 71 2.97 -16.98 0.83
C ILE A 71 1.69 -17.80 0.68
N GLU A 72 0.67 -17.43 1.45
CA GLU A 72 -0.60 -18.16 1.54
C GLU A 72 -1.78 -17.18 1.49
N PRO A 73 -2.94 -17.56 0.96
CA PRO A 73 -4.12 -16.67 0.90
C PRO A 73 -4.63 -16.24 2.28
N GLU A 74 -4.48 -17.10 3.28
CA GLU A 74 -4.90 -16.86 4.66
C GLU A 74 -3.67 -16.80 5.56
N ALA A 75 -3.35 -15.60 6.05
CA ALA A 75 -2.22 -15.37 6.94
C ALA A 75 -2.54 -14.27 7.97
N ASP A 76 -1.79 -14.27 9.08
CA ASP A 76 -1.90 -13.22 10.10
C ASP A 76 -1.30 -11.88 9.65
N VAL A 77 -0.39 -11.90 8.70
CA VAL A 77 0.18 -10.72 8.05
C VAL A 77 -0.34 -10.63 6.62
N VAL A 78 -0.94 -9.49 6.28
CA VAL A 78 -1.45 -9.23 4.93
C VAL A 78 -0.74 -8.02 4.33
N LEU A 79 -0.07 -8.21 3.19
CA LEU A 79 0.46 -7.13 2.36
C LEU A 79 -0.62 -6.71 1.35
N VAL A 80 -1.12 -5.50 1.50
CA VAL A 80 -2.04 -4.87 0.55
C VAL A 80 -1.26 -3.96 -0.37
N MET A 81 -1.36 -4.26 -1.65
CA MET A 81 -0.68 -3.52 -2.70
C MET A 81 -1.64 -2.45 -3.23
N ALA A 82 -1.48 -1.22 -2.73
CA ALA A 82 -2.38 -0.11 -3.05
C ALA A 82 -1.63 1.23 -3.12
N ASN A 83 -2.10 2.12 -4.00
CA ASN A 83 -1.66 3.51 -4.09
C ASN A 83 -2.87 4.45 -4.30
N GLY A 84 -2.68 5.73 -4.04
CA GLY A 84 -3.66 6.76 -4.32
C GLY A 84 -3.76 7.10 -5.81
N SER A 85 -4.39 8.21 -6.11
CA SER A 85 -4.60 8.63 -7.49
C SER A 85 -3.29 8.79 -8.26
N ALA A 86 -3.34 8.58 -9.57
CA ALA A 86 -2.24 8.84 -10.50
C ALA A 86 -2.51 10.10 -11.34
N LYS A 87 -3.21 11.09 -10.77
CA LYS A 87 -3.72 12.27 -11.47
C LYS A 87 -3.52 13.59 -10.70
N ARG A 88 -2.44 13.68 -9.89
CA ARG A 88 -2.18 14.86 -9.04
C ARG A 88 -1.38 15.98 -9.72
N SER A 89 -0.98 15.83 -10.96
CA SER A 89 -0.26 16.85 -11.71
C SER A 89 -0.43 16.69 -13.21
N GLU A 90 -0.12 17.72 -13.98
CA GLU A 90 -0.12 17.68 -15.45
C GLU A 90 0.84 16.61 -16.01
N LYS A 91 1.90 16.29 -15.27
CA LYS A 91 2.90 15.28 -15.66
C LYS A 91 2.63 13.90 -15.06
N ALA A 92 1.58 13.76 -14.27
CA ALA A 92 1.16 12.46 -13.74
C ALA A 92 0.76 11.52 -14.88
N PRO A 93 0.86 10.19 -14.70
CA PRO A 93 0.48 9.21 -15.70
C PRO A 93 -0.94 9.39 -16.26
N GLY A 94 -1.90 9.80 -15.41
CA GLY A 94 -3.30 10.04 -15.80
C GLY A 94 -3.63 11.52 -16.09
N HIS A 95 -2.61 12.40 -16.17
CA HIS A 95 -2.76 13.85 -16.20
C HIS A 95 -3.47 14.41 -14.96
N LEU A 96 -3.64 15.73 -14.89
CA LEU A 96 -4.31 16.38 -13.77
C LEU A 96 -5.83 16.13 -13.80
N ASP A 97 -6.36 15.68 -12.68
CA ASP A 97 -7.78 15.67 -12.35
C ASP A 97 -7.94 16.25 -10.94
N GLU A 98 -8.60 17.38 -10.80
CA GLU A 98 -8.70 18.08 -9.50
C GLU A 98 -9.40 17.23 -8.42
N ARG A 99 -10.26 16.28 -8.80
CA ARG A 99 -10.89 15.34 -7.88
C ARG A 99 -9.88 14.45 -7.14
N ALA A 100 -8.68 14.28 -7.71
CA ALA A 100 -7.62 13.46 -7.13
C ALA A 100 -7.22 13.91 -5.73
N PHE A 101 -7.22 15.20 -5.46
CA PHE A 101 -6.78 15.73 -4.16
C PHE A 101 -7.77 15.37 -3.05
N ASP A 102 -9.03 15.68 -3.22
CA ASP A 102 -10.08 15.37 -2.23
C ASP A 102 -10.22 13.85 -2.04
N PHE A 103 -10.14 13.09 -3.13
CA PHE A 103 -10.18 11.63 -3.07
C PHE A 103 -9.01 11.07 -2.25
N ASP A 104 -7.79 11.51 -2.53
CA ASP A 104 -6.60 11.03 -1.84
C ASP A 104 -6.61 11.44 -0.35
N ASP A 105 -7.13 12.62 -0.02
CA ASP A 105 -7.29 13.06 1.37
C ASP A 105 -8.26 12.15 2.15
N VAL A 106 -9.36 11.72 1.51
CA VAL A 106 -10.29 10.75 2.11
C VAL A 106 -9.62 9.39 2.33
N VAL A 107 -8.84 8.90 1.36
CA VAL A 107 -8.10 7.64 1.49
C VAL A 107 -7.02 7.74 2.58
N ASP A 108 -6.23 8.82 2.59
CA ASP A 108 -5.19 9.04 3.62
C ASP A 108 -5.80 9.09 5.03
N LEU A 109 -6.91 9.80 5.20
CA LEU A 109 -7.62 9.85 6.47
C LEU A 109 -8.13 8.46 6.89
N ALA A 110 -8.67 7.67 5.96
CA ALA A 110 -9.14 6.31 6.23
C ALA A 110 -7.97 5.43 6.70
N ILE A 111 -6.83 5.46 5.98
CA ILE A 111 -5.63 4.70 6.33
C ILE A 111 -5.12 5.09 7.72
N ARG A 112 -5.02 6.39 8.02
CA ARG A 112 -4.49 6.87 9.31
C ARG A 112 -5.43 6.64 10.50
N SER A 113 -6.71 6.45 10.24
CA SER A 113 -7.72 6.34 11.33
C SER A 113 -7.62 5.03 12.13
N GLY A 114 -7.13 3.95 11.55
CA GLY A 114 -7.20 2.61 12.15
C GLY A 114 -8.63 2.06 12.28
N ASP A 115 -9.59 2.63 11.54
CA ASP A 115 -11.01 2.21 11.55
C ASP A 115 -11.35 1.54 10.22
N GLY A 116 -11.57 0.22 10.25
CA GLY A 116 -11.94 -0.56 9.06
C GLY A 116 -13.19 -0.03 8.35
N ARG A 117 -14.15 0.53 9.09
CA ARG A 117 -15.36 1.10 8.48
C ARG A 117 -15.08 2.29 7.56
N ARG A 118 -14.00 3.03 7.81
CA ARG A 118 -13.57 4.11 6.93
C ARG A 118 -12.93 3.58 5.65
N LEU A 119 -12.21 2.46 5.73
CA LEU A 119 -11.73 1.78 4.54
C LEU A 119 -12.89 1.21 3.73
N ALA A 120 -13.85 0.55 4.40
CA ALA A 120 -15.05 -0.01 3.75
C ALA A 120 -15.91 1.05 3.04
N ALA A 121 -15.84 2.31 3.46
CA ALA A 121 -16.56 3.43 2.86
C ALA A 121 -15.83 4.10 1.68
N LEU A 122 -14.66 3.61 1.26
CA LEU A 122 -13.91 4.17 0.14
C LEU A 122 -14.65 3.95 -1.19
N ASP A 123 -14.66 4.97 -2.03
CA ASP A 123 -15.25 4.93 -3.36
C ASP A 123 -14.29 4.25 -4.35
N ALA A 124 -14.49 2.94 -4.56
CA ALA A 124 -13.67 2.14 -5.45
C ALA A 124 -13.84 2.53 -6.93
N ASP A 125 -15.04 2.97 -7.33
CA ASP A 125 -15.33 3.37 -8.71
C ASP A 125 -14.60 4.69 -9.03
N LEU A 126 -14.69 5.68 -8.16
CA LEU A 126 -13.92 6.91 -8.29
C LEU A 126 -12.40 6.63 -8.24
N GLY A 127 -11.97 5.70 -7.38
CA GLY A 127 -10.59 5.23 -7.33
C GLY A 127 -10.11 4.71 -8.69
N ALA A 128 -10.92 3.89 -9.38
CA ALA A 128 -10.61 3.38 -10.71
C ALA A 128 -10.53 4.51 -11.76
N GLU A 129 -11.45 5.48 -11.74
CA GLU A 129 -11.42 6.65 -12.61
C GLU A 129 -10.14 7.49 -12.40
N LEU A 130 -9.67 7.60 -11.17
CA LEU A 130 -8.48 8.35 -10.78
C LEU A 130 -7.18 7.55 -10.88
N TRP A 131 -7.26 6.32 -11.38
CA TRP A 131 -6.13 5.39 -11.49
C TRP A 131 -5.46 5.07 -10.15
N ALA A 132 -6.22 5.06 -9.08
CA ALA A 132 -5.80 4.61 -7.77
C ALA A 132 -5.92 3.09 -7.69
N SER A 133 -4.78 2.40 -7.55
CA SER A 133 -4.76 0.95 -7.51
C SER A 133 -5.07 0.42 -6.11
N GLY A 134 -5.81 -0.68 -6.01
CA GLY A 134 -6.05 -1.41 -4.76
C GLY A 134 -7.09 -0.79 -3.83
N ILE A 135 -7.81 0.26 -4.24
CA ILE A 135 -8.85 0.91 -3.40
C ILE A 135 -9.99 -0.06 -3.10
N GLY A 136 -10.46 -0.81 -4.12
CA GLY A 136 -11.48 -1.84 -3.91
C GLY A 136 -11.01 -2.93 -2.93
N VAL A 137 -9.74 -3.33 -3.00
CA VAL A 137 -9.16 -4.28 -2.03
C VAL A 137 -9.17 -3.72 -0.61
N LEU A 138 -8.82 -2.44 -0.43
CA LEU A 138 -8.89 -1.78 0.88
C LEU A 138 -10.33 -1.71 1.39
N ALA A 139 -11.31 -1.43 0.52
CA ALA A 139 -12.72 -1.40 0.88
C ALA A 139 -13.22 -2.79 1.32
N ASP A 140 -12.96 -3.82 0.52
CA ASP A 140 -13.35 -5.21 0.83
C ASP A 140 -12.72 -5.69 2.16
N LEU A 141 -11.45 -5.37 2.39
CA LEU A 141 -10.79 -5.68 3.66
C LEU A 141 -11.42 -4.90 4.81
N GLY A 142 -11.78 -3.64 4.61
CA GLY A 142 -12.40 -2.78 5.61
C GLY A 142 -13.61 -3.42 6.27
N ASP A 143 -14.44 -4.10 5.49
CA ASP A 143 -15.62 -4.83 5.98
C ASP A 143 -15.26 -5.98 6.95
N THR A 144 -14.06 -6.51 6.85
CA THR A 144 -13.57 -7.61 7.69
C THR A 144 -12.78 -7.14 8.92
N LEU A 145 -12.33 -5.87 8.92
CA LEU A 145 -11.51 -5.29 9.97
C LEU A 145 -12.36 -4.79 11.15
N GLY A 146 -12.58 -5.63 12.13
CA GLY A 146 -13.26 -5.24 13.39
C GLY A 146 -12.29 -4.65 14.41
N GLY A 147 -12.80 -3.73 15.25
CA GLY A 147 -12.06 -3.15 16.37
C GLY A 147 -11.02 -2.09 15.99
N PRO A 148 -10.39 -1.47 16.98
CA PRO A 148 -9.37 -0.45 16.76
C PRO A 148 -8.03 -1.09 16.35
N TRP A 149 -7.31 -0.38 15.48
CA TRP A 149 -5.96 -0.72 15.06
C TRP A 149 -4.98 0.39 15.44
N ARG A 150 -3.78 0.00 15.86
CA ARG A 150 -2.66 0.95 15.94
C ARG A 150 -2.07 1.12 14.55
N VAL A 151 -1.91 2.37 14.13
CA VAL A 151 -1.45 2.71 12.77
C VAL A 151 -0.15 3.48 12.82
N SER A 152 0.73 3.16 11.90
CA SER A 152 1.92 3.92 11.56
C SER A 152 1.94 4.16 10.05
N VAL A 153 2.23 5.40 9.62
CA VAL A 153 2.37 5.77 8.21
C VAL A 153 3.73 6.46 8.04
N PRO A 154 4.82 5.71 7.94
CA PRO A 154 6.16 6.27 7.84
C PRO A 154 6.47 6.92 6.49
N TYR A 155 5.65 6.71 5.47
CA TYR A 155 5.79 7.37 4.18
C TYR A 155 4.42 7.71 3.60
N ALA A 156 4.28 8.94 3.10
CA ALA A 156 3.16 9.40 2.29
C ALA A 156 3.64 10.57 1.44
N ASP A 157 3.78 10.39 0.12
CA ASP A 157 4.23 11.41 -0.80
C ASP A 157 3.80 11.10 -2.25
N ALA A 158 3.80 12.12 -3.10
CA ALA A 158 3.38 12.02 -4.50
C ALA A 158 4.43 12.60 -5.48
N PRO A 159 5.68 12.10 -5.49
CA PRO A 159 6.80 12.71 -6.23
C PRO A 159 6.60 12.74 -7.76
N TYR A 160 5.75 11.87 -8.28
CA TYR A 160 5.43 11.78 -9.72
C TYR A 160 3.95 12.03 -10.03
N GLY A 161 3.25 12.72 -9.11
CA GLY A 161 1.80 12.94 -9.23
C GLY A 161 0.96 11.68 -8.99
N VAL A 162 1.55 10.66 -8.39
CA VAL A 162 0.91 9.45 -7.88
C VAL A 162 1.11 9.39 -6.38
N LEU A 163 0.03 9.39 -5.61
CA LEU A 163 0.16 9.33 -4.16
C LEU A 163 0.49 7.89 -3.70
N TRP A 164 1.56 7.76 -2.93
CA TRP A 164 2.04 6.52 -2.38
C TRP A 164 2.04 6.55 -0.86
N TRP A 165 1.63 5.47 -0.23
CA TRP A 165 1.75 5.26 1.21
C TRP A 165 2.60 4.04 1.51
N VAL A 166 3.29 4.09 2.64
CA VAL A 166 3.73 2.92 3.39
C VAL A 166 3.06 3.01 4.74
N ALA A 167 2.18 2.06 5.03
CA ALA A 167 1.44 2.04 6.28
C ALA A 167 1.44 0.66 6.92
N ALA A 168 1.42 0.63 8.24
CA ALA A 168 1.30 -0.58 9.03
C ALA A 168 0.14 -0.44 10.03
N TRP A 169 -0.70 -1.44 10.05
CA TRP A 169 -1.79 -1.59 11.01
C TRP A 169 -1.52 -2.83 11.87
N VAL A 170 -1.57 -2.67 13.17
CA VAL A 170 -1.32 -3.76 14.13
C VAL A 170 -2.46 -3.83 15.14
N ARG A 171 -2.90 -5.05 15.43
CA ARG A 171 -3.86 -5.35 16.47
C ARG A 171 -3.31 -6.43 17.40
N ASP A 172 -3.44 -6.20 18.71
CA ASP A 172 -3.03 -7.15 19.75
C ASP A 172 -3.92 -8.40 19.78
#